data_b0904d47638e46135be1f9cf7262e66d
#
_entry.id   b0904d47638e46135be1f9cf7262e66d
#
_cell.length_a   1.000
_cell.length_b   1.000
_cell.length_c   1.000
_cell.angle_alpha   90.00
_cell.angle_beta   90.00
_cell.angle_gamma   90.00
#
_symmetry.space_group_name_H-M   'P 1'
#
loop_
_entity.id
_entity.type
_entity.pdbx_description
1 polymer ?
#
loop_
_entity_poly.entity_id
_entity_poly.type
_entity_poly.pdbx_seq_one_letter_code
_entity_poly.pdbx_strand_id
1 'polypeptide(L)'
;MTVREILKMGDERLLRQAKPVTAFNTPELIQGIADMKETMIAASGAGLAAPQIGWDIQLVIFGTGQVISRYPDAAPIPFTILINPVITPIGDELQHDWEGCLSVPGLRAVVPRWQHIQY
;
A
#
# COMPACT_ATOMS: atom_id res chain seq x y z
N MET A 1 5.17 -16.68 -8.58
CA MET A 1 4.40 -15.65 -7.84
C MET A 1 3.54 -16.32 -6.79
N THR A 2 3.46 -15.75 -5.62
CA THR A 2 2.80 -16.35 -4.47
C THR A 2 1.94 -15.32 -3.76
N VAL A 3 0.68 -15.67 -3.48
CA VAL A 3 -0.17 -14.86 -2.60
C VAL A 3 0.34 -15.02 -1.17
N ARG A 4 0.63 -13.90 -0.52
CA ARG A 4 1.12 -13.85 0.85
C ARG A 4 -0.01 -13.58 1.83
N GLU A 5 0.15 -14.03 3.05
CA GLU A 5 -0.76 -13.70 4.13
C GLU A 5 -0.65 -12.21 4.48
N ILE A 6 -1.80 -11.53 4.56
CA ILE A 6 -1.86 -10.14 5.00
C ILE A 6 -2.01 -10.11 6.51
N LEU A 7 -1.04 -9.46 7.18
CA LEU A 7 -1.05 -9.30 8.62
C LEU A 7 -2.22 -8.39 9.04
N LYS A 8 -2.83 -8.70 10.18
CA LYS A 8 -3.97 -7.96 10.70
C LYS A 8 -3.56 -7.10 11.90
N MET A 9 -4.33 -6.06 12.13
CA MET A 9 -4.18 -5.19 13.31
C MET A 9 -4.07 -6.03 14.58
N GLY A 10 -3.09 -5.71 15.41
CA GLY A 10 -2.71 -6.49 16.59
C GLY A 10 -1.43 -7.29 16.41
N ASP A 11 -1.01 -7.53 15.16
CA ASP A 11 0.29 -8.15 14.89
C ASP A 11 1.42 -7.14 15.13
N GLU A 12 2.37 -7.48 15.97
CA GLU A 12 3.46 -6.59 16.36
C GLU A 12 4.34 -6.17 15.18
N ARG A 13 4.42 -6.99 14.15
CA ARG A 13 5.21 -6.68 12.94
C ARG A 13 4.70 -5.44 12.20
N LEU A 14 3.43 -5.08 12.38
CA LEU A 14 2.85 -3.86 11.81
C LEU A 14 3.30 -2.58 12.55
N LEU A 15 3.86 -2.72 13.75
CA LEU A 15 4.33 -1.58 14.56
C LEU A 15 5.80 -1.24 14.32
N ARG A 16 6.52 -2.06 13.57
CA ARG A 16 7.94 -1.81 13.27
C ARG A 16 8.08 -0.62 12.32
N GLN A 17 9.16 0.11 12.49
CA GLN A 17 9.60 1.07 11.48
C GLN A 17 10.31 0.31 10.36
N ALA A 18 9.76 0.36 9.15
CA ALA A 18 10.31 -0.35 8.01
C ALA A 18 11.71 0.18 7.64
N LYS A 19 12.57 -0.73 7.21
CA LYS A 19 13.95 -0.42 6.84
C LYS A 19 14.04 0.07 5.40
N PRO A 20 14.93 1.02 5.11
CA PRO A 20 15.18 1.43 3.73
C PRO A 20 15.65 0.25 2.86
N VAL A 21 15.21 0.22 1.62
CA VAL A 21 15.78 -0.69 0.62
C VAL A 21 17.13 -0.14 0.21
N THR A 22 18.17 -0.97 0.28
CA THR A 22 19.55 -0.59 -0.05
C THR A 22 20.12 -1.33 -1.26
N ALA A 23 19.53 -2.48 -1.60
CA ALA A 23 19.94 -3.28 -2.77
C ALA A 23 18.78 -3.34 -3.76
N PHE A 24 19.01 -2.85 -4.97
CA PHE A 24 18.00 -2.77 -6.03
C PHE A 24 18.24 -3.83 -7.09
N ASN A 25 17.18 -4.16 -7.83
CA ASN A 25 17.23 -5.16 -8.91
C ASN A 25 17.69 -6.55 -8.46
N THR A 26 17.52 -6.87 -7.18
CA THR A 26 17.82 -8.21 -6.69
C THR A 26 16.66 -9.17 -7.01
N PRO A 27 16.96 -10.49 -7.18
CA PRO A 27 15.88 -11.48 -7.37
C PRO A 27 14.83 -11.45 -6.25
N GLU A 28 15.25 -11.25 -5.00
CA GLU A 28 14.35 -11.17 -3.85
C GLU A 28 13.41 -9.97 -3.95
N LEU A 29 13.92 -8.81 -4.36
CA LEU A 29 13.10 -7.61 -4.51
C LEU A 29 12.08 -7.79 -5.63
N ILE A 30 12.50 -8.29 -6.78
CA ILE A 30 11.65 -8.52 -7.93
C ILE A 30 10.56 -9.53 -7.60
N GLN A 31 10.91 -10.65 -6.97
CA GLN A 31 9.95 -11.68 -6.59
C GLN A 31 8.99 -11.18 -5.53
N GLY A 32 9.50 -10.46 -4.53
CA GLY A 32 8.66 -9.90 -3.47
C GLY A 32 7.63 -8.91 -4.00
N ILE A 33 7.99 -8.06 -4.95
CA ILE A 33 7.06 -7.13 -5.60
C ILE A 33 5.98 -7.90 -6.39
N ALA A 34 6.37 -8.95 -7.10
CA ALA A 34 5.42 -9.80 -7.82
C ALA A 34 4.43 -10.47 -6.86
N ASP A 35 4.93 -10.99 -5.74
CA ASP A 35 4.08 -11.58 -4.70
C ASP A 35 3.12 -10.55 -4.08
N MET A 36 3.60 -9.34 -3.83
CA MET A 36 2.77 -8.24 -3.31
C MET A 36 1.65 -7.89 -4.28
N LYS A 37 1.97 -7.78 -5.57
CA LYS A 37 0.98 -7.47 -6.60
C LYS A 37 -0.12 -8.53 -6.65
N GLU A 38 0.26 -9.79 -6.65
CA GLU A 38 -0.68 -10.91 -6.66
C GLU A 38 -1.54 -10.93 -5.40
N THR A 39 -0.93 -10.68 -4.24
CA THR A 39 -1.63 -10.59 -2.96
C THR A 39 -2.64 -9.45 -2.94
N MET A 40 -2.25 -8.27 -3.43
CA MET A 40 -3.12 -7.11 -3.52
C MET A 40 -4.34 -7.40 -4.40
N ILE A 41 -4.13 -7.99 -5.56
CA ILE A 41 -5.20 -8.34 -6.50
C ILE A 41 -6.12 -9.39 -5.89
N ALA A 42 -5.57 -10.44 -5.29
CA ALA A 42 -6.36 -11.50 -4.66
C ALA A 42 -7.24 -10.99 -3.51
N ALA A 43 -6.78 -9.96 -2.81
CA ALA A 43 -7.52 -9.33 -1.72
C ALA A 43 -8.44 -8.19 -2.19
N SER A 44 -8.51 -7.91 -3.49
CA SER A 44 -9.25 -6.78 -4.06
C SER A 44 -8.84 -5.44 -3.46
N GLY A 45 -7.56 -5.27 -3.16
CA GLY A 45 -7.01 -4.07 -2.55
C GLY A 45 -6.66 -2.98 -3.56
N ALA A 46 -6.68 -1.74 -3.10
CA ALA A 46 -6.25 -0.59 -3.88
C ALA A 46 -4.73 -0.39 -3.80
N GLY A 47 -4.11 -0.82 -2.72
CA GLY A 47 -2.69 -0.74 -2.47
C GLY A 47 -2.27 -1.73 -1.40
N LEU A 48 -0.96 -1.90 -1.26
CA LEU A 48 -0.37 -2.79 -0.26
C LEU A 48 1.04 -2.32 0.07
N ALA A 49 1.35 -2.25 1.36
CA ALA A 49 2.70 -1.96 1.83
C ALA A 49 3.42 -3.26 2.22
N ALA A 50 4.72 -3.32 2.00
CA ALA A 50 5.52 -4.51 2.33
C ALA A 50 5.37 -4.96 3.78
N PRO A 51 5.32 -4.08 4.79
CA PRO A 51 5.08 -4.52 6.17
C PRO A 51 3.78 -5.30 6.36
N GLN A 52 2.77 -5.06 5.54
CA GLN A 52 1.49 -5.78 5.64
C GLN A 52 1.59 -7.27 5.29
N ILE A 53 2.65 -7.68 4.63
CA ILE A 53 2.96 -9.11 4.39
C ILE A 53 4.15 -9.58 5.22
N GLY A 54 4.54 -8.82 6.25
CA GLY A 54 5.66 -9.16 7.12
C GLY A 54 7.04 -8.84 6.55
N TRP A 55 7.10 -8.17 5.42
CA TRP A 55 8.35 -7.78 4.77
C TRP A 55 8.78 -6.39 5.26
N ASP A 56 9.83 -6.35 6.06
CA ASP A 56 10.24 -5.17 6.83
C ASP A 56 11.08 -4.19 6.01
N ILE A 57 10.50 -3.69 4.93
CA ILE A 57 11.16 -2.72 4.05
C ILE A 57 10.22 -1.57 3.67
N GLN A 58 10.81 -0.44 3.33
CA GLN A 58 10.07 0.74 2.84
C GLN A 58 9.72 0.56 1.36
N LEU A 59 8.63 -0.14 1.13
CA LEU A 59 8.11 -0.38 -0.22
C LEU A 59 6.59 -0.43 -0.16
N VAL A 60 5.95 0.21 -1.12
CA VAL A 60 4.51 0.19 -1.27
C VAL A 60 4.17 0.07 -2.76
N ILE A 61 3.09 -0.65 -3.04
CA ILE A 61 2.50 -0.73 -4.38
C ILE A 61 1.07 -0.23 -4.33
N PHE A 62 0.60 0.32 -5.41
CA PHE A 62 -0.81 0.69 -5.56
C PHE A 62 -1.19 0.78 -7.04
N GLY A 63 -2.50 0.78 -7.28
CA GLY A 63 -3.05 0.86 -8.62
C GLY A 63 -3.06 -0.49 -9.34
N THR A 64 -4.13 -0.74 -10.07
CA THR A 64 -4.26 -1.95 -10.89
C THR A 64 -4.51 -1.61 -12.36
N GLY A 65 -4.66 -0.31 -12.68
CA GLY A 65 -5.09 0.14 -13.99
C GLY A 65 -6.60 -0.05 -14.23
N GLN A 66 -7.33 -0.50 -13.23
CA GLN A 66 -8.77 -0.78 -13.31
C GLN A 66 -9.51 -0.13 -12.16
N VAL A 67 -10.81 0.06 -12.33
CA VAL A 67 -11.68 0.51 -11.24
C VAL A 67 -11.74 -0.57 -10.16
N ILE A 68 -11.54 -0.18 -8.90
CA ILE A 68 -11.52 -1.08 -7.76
C ILE A 68 -12.91 -1.13 -7.15
N SER A 69 -13.43 -2.34 -6.90
CA SER A 69 -14.78 -2.53 -6.36
C SER A 69 -15.01 -1.84 -5.00
N ARG A 70 -13.96 -1.67 -4.19
CA ARG A 70 -14.02 -0.97 -2.91
C ARG A 70 -14.21 0.54 -3.07
N TYR A 71 -13.79 1.10 -4.20
CA TYR A 71 -13.83 2.53 -4.50
C TYR A 71 -14.33 2.73 -5.94
N PRO A 72 -15.61 2.42 -6.21
CA PRO A 72 -16.14 2.37 -7.59
C PRO A 72 -16.14 3.73 -8.29
N ASP A 73 -16.16 4.82 -7.52
CA ASP A 73 -16.16 6.18 -8.06
C ASP A 73 -14.74 6.74 -8.29
N ALA A 74 -13.72 6.01 -7.88
CA ALA A 74 -12.34 6.43 -8.07
C ALA A 74 -11.86 6.12 -9.49
N ALA A 75 -11.13 7.04 -10.10
CA ALA A 75 -10.50 6.83 -11.41
C ALA A 75 -9.47 5.71 -11.33
N PRO A 76 -9.31 4.90 -12.41
CA PRO A 76 -8.26 3.90 -12.47
C PRO A 76 -6.88 4.53 -12.32
N ILE A 77 -6.03 3.89 -11.54
CA ILE A 77 -4.63 4.32 -11.32
C ILE A 77 -3.71 3.22 -11.87
N PRO A 78 -2.71 3.56 -12.68
CA PRO A 78 -1.76 2.58 -13.18
C PRO A 78 -0.97 1.95 -12.03
N PHE A 79 -0.52 0.72 -12.24
CA PHE A 79 0.29 0.02 -11.26
C PHE A 79 1.56 0.84 -10.97
N THR A 80 1.76 1.16 -9.70
CA THR A 80 2.85 2.03 -9.26
C THR A 80 3.58 1.37 -8.10
N ILE A 81 4.91 1.46 -8.12
CA ILE A 81 5.80 0.96 -7.07
C ILE A 81 6.56 2.15 -6.50
N LEU A 82 6.50 2.34 -5.19
CA LEU A 82 7.31 3.35 -4.49
C LEU A 82 8.28 2.65 -3.55
N ILE A 83 9.55 2.99 -3.70
CA ILE A 83 10.64 2.44 -2.86
C ILE A 83 11.28 3.59 -2.10
N ASN A 84 11.37 3.47 -0.78
CA ASN A 84 11.88 4.51 0.11
C ASN A 84 11.18 5.86 -0.11
N PRO A 85 9.84 5.91 -0.17
CA PRO A 85 9.15 7.16 -0.48
C PRO A 85 9.30 8.16 0.67
N VAL A 86 9.42 9.44 0.28
CA VAL A 86 9.32 10.57 1.21
C VAL A 86 8.15 11.43 0.76
N ILE A 87 7.13 11.55 1.60
CA ILE A 87 5.91 12.28 1.27
C ILE A 87 5.98 13.67 1.87
N THR A 88 5.80 14.69 1.02
CA THR A 88 5.79 16.09 1.44
C THR A 88 4.44 16.71 1.11
N PRO A 89 3.69 17.23 2.10
CA PRO A 89 2.46 17.96 1.83
C PRO A 89 2.71 19.24 1.04
N ILE A 90 1.78 19.55 0.13
CA ILE A 90 1.77 20.81 -0.62
C ILE A 90 0.53 21.57 -0.21
N GLY A 91 0.72 22.74 0.45
CA GLY A 91 -0.37 23.54 0.95
C GLY A 91 -1.00 22.98 2.23
N ASP A 92 -2.10 23.59 2.66
CA ASP A 92 -2.75 23.27 3.94
C ASP A 92 -4.12 22.59 3.76
N GLU A 93 -4.57 22.39 2.54
CA GLU A 93 -5.87 21.80 2.27
C GLU A 93 -5.90 20.32 2.61
N LEU A 94 -6.92 19.92 3.37
CA LEU A 94 -7.19 18.53 3.70
C LEU A 94 -8.46 18.06 2.99
N GLN A 95 -8.45 16.83 2.53
CA GLN A 95 -9.62 16.13 2.03
C GLN A 95 -9.98 15.03 3.01
N HIS A 96 -11.26 14.96 3.37
CA HIS A 96 -11.80 13.93 4.26
C HIS A 96 -12.60 12.94 3.43
N ASP A 97 -12.20 11.68 3.47
CA ASP A 97 -12.89 10.64 2.70
C ASP A 97 -12.83 9.30 3.43
N TRP A 98 -13.69 8.40 3.03
CA TRP A 98 -13.74 7.05 3.58
C TRP A 98 -12.56 6.22 3.11
N GLU A 99 -11.89 5.56 4.05
CA GLU A 99 -10.80 4.63 3.77
C GLU A 99 -10.99 3.32 4.51
N GLY A 100 -10.52 2.25 3.89
CA GLY A 100 -10.36 0.95 4.51
C GLY A 100 -8.92 0.50 4.40
N CYS A 101 -8.59 -0.57 5.11
CA CYS A 101 -7.25 -1.16 5.09
C CYS A 101 -7.38 -2.68 5.11
N LEU A 102 -6.60 -3.36 4.29
CA LEU A 102 -6.60 -4.83 4.25
C LEU A 102 -6.16 -5.46 5.57
N SER A 103 -5.37 -4.72 6.37
CA SER A 103 -4.95 -5.14 7.71
C SER A 103 -5.99 -4.85 8.80
N VAL A 104 -7.08 -4.15 8.46
CA VAL A 104 -8.19 -3.84 9.35
C VAL A 104 -9.50 -4.24 8.65
N PRO A 105 -9.74 -5.54 8.46
CA PRO A 105 -10.87 -6.01 7.67
C PRO A 105 -12.21 -5.65 8.30
N GLY A 106 -13.18 -5.30 7.44
CA GLY A 106 -14.55 -5.02 7.86
C GLY A 106 -14.78 -3.64 8.44
N LEU A 107 -13.76 -2.79 8.55
CA LEU A 107 -13.87 -1.44 9.09
C LEU A 107 -13.48 -0.40 8.05
N ARG A 108 -14.19 0.73 8.08
CA ARG A 108 -13.86 1.94 7.33
C ARG A 108 -13.97 3.14 8.25
N ALA A 109 -13.21 4.17 7.96
CA ALA A 109 -13.26 5.43 8.69
C ALA A 109 -13.03 6.59 7.73
N VAL A 110 -13.53 7.75 8.11
CA VAL A 110 -13.22 8.99 7.42
C VAL A 110 -11.84 9.45 7.89
N VAL A 111 -10.93 9.62 6.93
CA VAL A 111 -9.53 9.95 7.22
C VAL A 111 -9.19 11.28 6.55
N PRO A 112 -8.64 12.25 7.29
CA PRO A 112 -8.13 13.48 6.69
C PRO A 112 -6.81 13.19 5.97
N ARG A 113 -6.72 13.65 4.73
CA ARG A 113 -5.50 13.55 3.92
C ARG A 113 -5.18 14.90 3.32
N TRP A 114 -3.89 15.17 3.13
CA TRP A 114 -3.47 16.32 2.37
C TRP A 114 -4.01 16.23 0.95
N GLN A 115 -4.63 17.32 0.48
CA GLN A 115 -5.21 17.38 -0.88
C GLN A 115 -4.14 17.20 -1.95
N HIS A 116 -2.96 17.76 -1.71
CA HIS A 116 -1.83 17.70 -2.63
C HIS A 116 -0.57 17.27 -1.89
N ILE A 117 0.16 16.33 -2.47
CA ILE A 117 1.43 15.83 -1.93
C ILE A 117 2.44 15.72 -3.06
N GLN A 118 3.70 15.75 -2.67
CA GLN A 118 4.83 15.42 -3.52
C GLN A 118 5.51 14.17 -2.96
N TYR A 119 5.94 13.30 -3.85
CA TYR A 119 6.68 12.09 -3.48
C TYR A 119 7.71 11.73 -4.54
#